data_7ff855d5dd40cd265f67cef0542877e0
#
_entry.id   7ff855d5dd40cd265f67cef0542877e0
#
_cell.length_a   1.000
_cell.length_b   1.000
_cell.length_c   1.000
_cell.angle_alpha   90.00
_cell.angle_beta   90.00
_cell.angle_gamma   90.00
#
_symmetry.space_group_name_H-M   'P 1'
#
loop_
_entity.id
_entity.type
_entity.pdbx_description
1 polymer ?
#
loop_
_entity_poly.entity_id
_entity_poly.type
_entity_poly.pdbx_seq_one_letter_code
_entity_poly.pdbx_strand_id
1 'polypeptide(L)'
;MRSDSVKSGMQNVPKRALLRALGLTEEEMTRPLVGVVNSFNEVVPGHMNLDKITEAVKAGVRLAGGVPLEFPAIAVCDGIAMGHQGMKYSLVTRDLIADSTEAMAMAHAFDAMVMIPNCDKNVPGLLMAAARLNLPTIFVSGGPMLAGRVGDLRTSFSSMSEAVGSYTAGKMSKETLEEYECNTCPTCGSCSGMYTANSMNCLTEVLGMGLRGNGTVPAVYSERLRLAKRAGMQVMKLLEKDIRPKDIMTEDAFRNALTMDMALGCSTNSMLHLPAVAHECGVDLNLEIANEISEKTPNLCHLAPAGHTYVEDLNAAGGIYAVMGEINKLSLLKTDLMTVTGKTVGENIEGVQNLNPEVIRPVENPYSKTGGIAVLKGSLAPDTCVVKQSAVVPEMLKHEGPARVFESEEAAQEAINNDQINAGDVVVIRYEGPKGGPGMREMLNPTSAIMGRGLGSSVALITDGRFSGATRGACVGHVSPEAAAGGPIAFVEEGDIIAIDIPNRSIELKVSEEELAKRKECWTPKEPDIKTGYLARYAKLVSSANKGAILE
;
A
#
# COMPACT_ATOMS: atom_id res chain seq x y z
N MET A 1 2.77 25.20 24.29
CA MET A 1 3.02 24.77 22.89
C MET A 1 4.46 24.25 22.80
N ARG A 2 4.70 23.22 22.00
CA ARG A 2 6.05 22.68 21.77
C ARG A 2 6.93 23.73 21.07
N SER A 3 6.35 24.48 20.15
CA SER A 3 7.02 25.58 19.43
C SER A 3 7.51 26.72 20.34
N ASP A 4 7.05 26.82 21.59
CA ASP A 4 7.57 27.81 22.53
C ASP A 4 9.07 27.62 22.84
N SER A 5 9.60 26.38 22.66
CA SER A 5 11.04 26.09 22.77
C SER A 5 11.91 26.83 21.75
N VAL A 6 11.32 27.37 20.69
CA VAL A 6 12.01 28.17 19.66
C VAL A 6 11.49 29.60 19.55
N LYS A 7 10.29 29.91 20.10
CA LYS A 7 9.65 31.22 19.99
C LYS A 7 9.77 32.07 21.26
N SER A 8 9.75 31.43 22.46
CA SER A 8 9.62 32.14 23.72
C SER A 8 10.95 32.29 24.45
N GLY A 9 11.08 33.37 25.25
CA GLY A 9 12.23 33.64 26.10
C GLY A 9 13.40 34.36 25.40
N MET A 10 14.28 34.97 26.20
CA MET A 10 15.41 35.77 25.71
C MET A 10 16.43 34.92 24.95
N GLN A 11 16.66 33.69 25.37
CA GLN A 11 17.59 32.74 24.73
C GLN A 11 17.19 32.38 23.29
N ASN A 12 15.94 32.60 22.90
CA ASN A 12 15.42 32.30 21.58
C ASN A 12 15.35 33.50 20.62
N VAL A 13 15.91 34.66 21.02
CA VAL A 13 15.99 35.85 20.13
C VAL A 13 16.68 35.53 18.80
N PRO A 14 17.80 34.80 18.74
CA PRO A 14 18.40 34.42 17.45
C PRO A 14 17.49 33.55 16.59
N LYS A 15 16.76 32.59 17.19
CA LYS A 15 15.81 31.73 16.48
C LYS A 15 14.62 32.54 15.93
N ARG A 16 14.08 33.48 16.74
CA ARG A 16 13.01 34.37 16.27
C ARG A 16 13.45 35.23 15.09
N ALA A 17 14.71 35.69 15.06
CA ALA A 17 15.23 36.42 13.92
C ALA A 17 15.17 35.59 12.63
N LEU A 18 15.45 34.28 12.70
CA LEU A 18 15.32 33.35 11.57
C LEU A 18 13.84 33.11 11.19
N LEU A 19 12.94 32.98 12.16
CA LEU A 19 11.51 32.85 11.89
C LEU A 19 10.95 34.13 11.23
N ARG A 20 11.44 35.32 11.62
CA ARG A 20 11.12 36.58 10.94
C ARG A 20 11.64 36.64 9.50
N ALA A 21 12.81 36.06 9.24
CA ALA A 21 13.32 35.93 7.86
C ALA A 21 12.42 35.08 6.95
N LEU A 22 11.62 34.19 7.54
CA LEU A 22 10.55 33.45 6.84
C LEU A 22 9.28 34.30 6.63
N GLY A 23 9.24 35.55 7.10
CA GLY A 23 8.11 36.45 6.98
C GLY A 23 7.05 36.35 8.09
N LEU A 24 7.34 35.63 9.20
CA LEU A 24 6.38 35.53 10.31
C LEU A 24 6.21 36.88 11.02
N THR A 25 4.95 37.31 11.21
CA THR A 25 4.56 38.51 11.92
C THR A 25 4.59 38.32 13.45
N GLU A 26 4.37 39.45 14.19
CA GLU A 26 4.26 39.38 15.65
C GLU A 26 3.10 38.48 16.10
N GLU A 27 1.96 38.60 15.43
CA GLU A 27 0.75 37.84 15.73
C GLU A 27 0.97 36.35 15.45
N GLU A 28 1.66 35.98 14.36
CA GLU A 28 1.97 34.60 14.00
C GLU A 28 2.94 33.97 15.00
N MET A 29 3.87 34.75 15.58
CA MET A 29 4.79 34.26 16.60
C MET A 29 4.09 33.80 17.89
N THR A 30 2.87 34.24 18.13
CA THR A 30 2.06 33.81 19.29
C THR A 30 1.23 32.55 19.02
N ARG A 31 1.14 32.11 17.77
CA ARG A 31 0.27 31.01 17.32
C ARG A 31 1.03 29.69 17.22
N PRO A 32 0.33 28.54 17.24
CA PRO A 32 0.93 27.24 17.00
C PRO A 32 1.57 27.12 15.61
N LEU A 33 2.74 26.48 15.53
CA LEU A 33 3.40 26.14 14.28
C LEU A 33 2.94 24.75 13.83
N VAL A 34 2.36 24.67 12.63
CA VAL A 34 1.87 23.41 12.03
C VAL A 34 2.78 23.04 10.88
N GLY A 35 3.46 21.88 11.01
CA GLY A 35 4.23 21.30 9.91
C GLY A 35 3.30 20.72 8.83
N VAL A 36 3.48 21.15 7.59
CA VAL A 36 2.72 20.65 6.43
C VAL A 36 3.69 19.87 5.54
N VAL A 37 3.57 18.55 5.55
CA VAL A 37 4.44 17.66 4.76
C VAL A 37 3.84 17.49 3.38
N ASN A 38 4.44 18.13 2.39
CA ASN A 38 3.99 18.10 1.01
C ASN A 38 4.83 17.14 0.17
N SER A 39 4.21 16.10 -0.37
CA SER A 39 4.88 15.14 -1.24
C SER A 39 4.81 15.51 -2.73
N PHE A 40 4.52 16.77 -3.05
CA PHE A 40 4.48 17.27 -4.42
C PHE A 40 5.78 17.00 -5.18
N ASN A 41 5.66 16.54 -6.40
CA ASN A 41 6.71 16.53 -7.41
C ASN A 41 6.07 16.42 -8.82
N GLU A 42 6.87 16.69 -9.87
CA GLU A 42 6.44 16.65 -11.26
C GLU A 42 6.72 15.29 -11.93
N VAL A 43 7.28 14.31 -11.20
CA VAL A 43 7.70 13.01 -11.72
C VAL A 43 6.61 11.95 -11.53
N VAL A 44 5.81 12.08 -10.46
CA VAL A 44 4.80 11.08 -10.07
C VAL A 44 3.41 11.60 -10.41
N PRO A 45 2.64 10.96 -11.33
CA PRO A 45 1.29 11.42 -11.70
C PRO A 45 0.35 11.58 -10.51
N GLY A 46 0.50 10.73 -9.48
CA GLY A 46 -0.25 10.82 -8.23
C GLY A 46 0.08 12.02 -7.37
N HIS A 47 1.17 12.73 -7.63
CA HIS A 47 1.69 13.82 -6.81
C HIS A 47 1.69 15.19 -7.46
N MET A 48 1.49 15.25 -8.78
CA MET A 48 1.59 16.49 -9.56
C MET A 48 0.57 17.59 -9.19
N ASN A 49 -0.45 17.28 -8.41
CA ASN A 49 -1.48 18.22 -7.94
C ASN A 49 -1.42 18.47 -6.42
N LEU A 50 -0.46 17.91 -5.71
CA LEU A 50 -0.38 18.03 -4.24
C LEU A 50 -0.03 19.46 -3.79
N ASP A 51 0.58 20.27 -4.64
CA ASP A 51 0.78 21.70 -4.43
C ASP A 51 -0.55 22.43 -4.15
N LYS A 52 -1.58 22.17 -4.96
CA LYS A 52 -2.92 22.76 -4.82
C LYS A 52 -3.63 22.29 -3.56
N ILE A 53 -3.47 20.99 -3.24
CA ILE A 53 -4.02 20.41 -2.01
C ILE A 53 -3.33 21.03 -0.79
N THR A 54 -2.01 21.19 -0.84
CA THR A 54 -1.21 21.83 0.21
C THR A 54 -1.65 23.27 0.46
N GLU A 55 -1.87 24.05 -0.59
CA GLU A 55 -2.38 25.42 -0.43
C GLU A 55 -3.77 25.44 0.22
N ALA A 56 -4.65 24.51 -0.13
CA ALA A 56 -5.96 24.39 0.52
C ALA A 56 -5.82 23.99 2.01
N VAL A 57 -4.93 23.09 2.36
CA VAL A 57 -4.60 22.73 3.75
C VAL A 57 -4.10 23.95 4.51
N LYS A 58 -3.10 24.66 3.97
CA LYS A 58 -2.52 25.87 4.59
C LYS A 58 -3.57 26.96 4.82
N ALA A 59 -4.49 27.14 3.87
CA ALA A 59 -5.63 28.03 4.05
C ALA A 59 -6.52 27.60 5.23
N GLY A 60 -6.78 26.30 5.37
CA GLY A 60 -7.54 25.75 6.50
C GLY A 60 -6.86 25.96 7.85
N VAL A 61 -5.55 25.72 7.93
CA VAL A 61 -4.75 25.95 9.15
C VAL A 61 -4.81 27.43 9.56
N ARG A 62 -4.63 28.37 8.60
CA ARG A 62 -4.70 29.82 8.87
C ARG A 62 -6.09 30.25 9.35
N LEU A 63 -7.16 29.72 8.73
CA LEU A 63 -8.55 29.99 9.15
C LEU A 63 -8.81 29.56 10.60
N ALA A 64 -8.15 28.50 11.06
CA ALA A 64 -8.28 28.00 12.42
C ALA A 64 -7.23 28.57 13.41
N GLY A 65 -6.44 29.58 12.98
CA GLY A 65 -5.53 30.31 13.85
C GLY A 65 -4.12 29.72 14.01
N GLY A 66 -3.76 28.72 13.20
CA GLY A 66 -2.40 28.16 13.16
C GLY A 66 -1.51 28.83 12.11
N VAL A 67 -0.21 28.59 12.19
CA VAL A 67 0.80 29.02 11.23
C VAL A 67 1.34 27.80 10.49
N PRO A 68 0.95 27.57 9.22
CA PRO A 68 1.44 26.44 8.46
C PRO A 68 2.82 26.72 7.88
N LEU A 69 3.76 25.81 8.12
CA LEU A 69 5.09 25.81 7.52
C LEU A 69 5.28 24.51 6.75
N GLU A 70 5.48 24.65 5.44
CA GLU A 70 5.58 23.54 4.50
C GLU A 70 7.00 23.04 4.35
N PHE A 71 7.18 21.71 4.25
CA PHE A 71 8.42 21.08 3.83
C PHE A 71 8.13 19.80 3.04
N PRO A 72 9.08 19.33 2.17
CA PRO A 72 8.82 18.23 1.26
C PRO A 72 9.00 16.85 1.90
N ALA A 73 8.25 15.87 1.38
CA ALA A 73 8.60 14.47 1.41
C ALA A 73 8.79 13.96 -0.03
N ILE A 74 9.67 12.97 -0.21
CA ILE A 74 9.89 12.34 -1.52
C ILE A 74 8.79 11.34 -1.85
N ALA A 75 8.69 10.98 -3.11
CA ALA A 75 7.89 9.84 -3.58
C ALA A 75 8.50 9.24 -4.84
N VAL A 76 8.34 7.93 -5.01
CA VAL A 76 8.66 7.19 -6.23
C VAL A 76 7.34 6.71 -6.85
N CYS A 77 7.23 6.78 -8.18
CA CYS A 77 6.13 6.18 -8.91
C CYS A 77 6.45 4.72 -9.21
N ASP A 78 5.73 3.81 -8.55
CA ASP A 78 5.93 2.37 -8.76
C ASP A 78 5.67 1.97 -10.21
N GLY A 79 4.65 2.52 -10.86
CA GLY A 79 4.33 2.24 -12.25
C GLY A 79 5.47 2.62 -13.23
N ILE A 80 6.12 3.77 -13.02
CA ILE A 80 7.27 4.21 -13.84
C ILE A 80 8.53 3.41 -13.50
N ALA A 81 8.72 3.03 -12.24
CA ALA A 81 9.88 2.27 -11.78
C ALA A 81 9.80 0.77 -12.09
N MET A 82 8.63 0.25 -12.44
CA MET A 82 8.38 -1.18 -12.63
C MET A 82 9.10 -1.74 -13.85
N GLY A 83 9.59 -3.00 -13.74
CA GLY A 83 10.26 -3.70 -14.82
C GLY A 83 11.73 -3.28 -15.09
N HIS A 84 12.32 -2.45 -14.22
CA HIS A 84 13.74 -2.10 -14.30
C HIS A 84 14.34 -1.90 -12.90
N GLN A 85 15.65 -1.65 -12.81
CA GLN A 85 16.38 -1.52 -11.54
C GLN A 85 15.84 -0.41 -10.61
N GLY A 86 15.12 0.58 -11.14
CA GLY A 86 14.46 1.63 -10.37
C GLY A 86 13.46 1.11 -9.37
N MET A 87 12.83 -0.06 -9.63
CA MET A 87 11.82 -0.63 -8.73
C MET A 87 12.41 -1.07 -7.38
N LYS A 88 13.70 -1.37 -7.30
CA LYS A 88 14.41 -1.64 -6.03
C LYS A 88 14.42 -0.42 -5.10
N TYR A 89 14.27 0.78 -5.64
CA TYR A 89 14.22 2.02 -4.87
C TYR A 89 12.81 2.40 -4.38
N SER A 90 11.77 1.67 -4.77
CA SER A 90 10.41 1.98 -4.33
C SER A 90 10.21 1.73 -2.83
N LEU A 91 10.24 0.47 -2.36
CA LEU A 91 9.96 0.14 -0.96
C LEU A 91 10.89 0.84 0.02
N VAL A 92 12.17 0.93 -0.32
CA VAL A 92 13.18 1.56 0.56
C VAL A 92 12.90 3.03 0.84
N THR A 93 12.11 3.71 0.00
CA THR A 93 11.69 5.10 0.25
C THR A 93 10.69 5.21 1.38
N ARG A 94 9.95 4.16 1.74
CA ARG A 94 9.02 4.18 2.86
C ARG A 94 9.71 4.57 4.17
N ASP A 95 10.79 3.89 4.49
CA ASP A 95 11.57 4.15 5.71
C ASP A 95 12.33 5.48 5.59
N LEU A 96 12.89 5.81 4.43
CA LEU A 96 13.55 7.10 4.19
C LEU A 96 12.59 8.29 4.34
N ILE A 97 11.34 8.15 3.92
CA ILE A 97 10.28 9.15 4.11
C ILE A 97 9.98 9.31 5.59
N ALA A 98 9.85 8.20 6.32
CA ALA A 98 9.62 8.22 7.76
C ALA A 98 10.77 8.93 8.49
N ASP A 99 12.01 8.54 8.24
CA ASP A 99 13.21 9.08 8.86
C ASP A 99 13.39 10.58 8.58
N SER A 100 13.28 10.99 7.32
CA SER A 100 13.46 12.39 6.93
C SER A 100 12.36 13.31 7.48
N THR A 101 11.11 12.83 7.51
CA THR A 101 9.98 13.57 8.07
C THR A 101 10.12 13.72 9.58
N GLU A 102 10.49 12.65 10.27
CA GLU A 102 10.78 12.67 11.70
C GLU A 102 11.90 13.66 12.02
N ALA A 103 13.05 13.56 11.33
CA ALA A 103 14.19 14.44 11.53
C ALA A 103 13.81 15.93 11.35
N MET A 104 13.08 16.25 10.30
CA MET A 104 12.63 17.62 10.02
C MET A 104 11.67 18.13 11.10
N ALA A 105 10.67 17.34 11.47
CA ALA A 105 9.65 17.73 12.43
C ALA A 105 10.22 17.87 13.86
N MET A 106 11.15 17.00 14.24
CA MET A 106 11.80 17.07 15.55
C MET A 106 12.72 18.27 15.66
N ALA A 107 13.48 18.58 14.61
CA ALA A 107 14.41 19.71 14.60
C ALA A 107 13.69 21.08 14.69
N HIS A 108 12.48 21.22 14.13
CA HIS A 108 11.78 22.50 14.00
C HIS A 108 10.63 22.70 15.01
N ALA A 109 10.45 21.77 15.94
CA ALA A 109 9.54 21.89 17.08
C ALA A 109 8.09 22.25 16.73
N PHE A 110 7.50 21.63 15.69
CA PHE A 110 6.11 21.80 15.34
C PHE A 110 5.15 21.35 16.46
N ASP A 111 4.01 22.02 16.59
CA ASP A 111 2.95 21.69 17.55
C ASP A 111 2.00 20.61 17.03
N ALA A 112 1.75 20.61 15.73
CA ALA A 112 0.89 19.65 15.02
C ALA A 112 1.38 19.44 13.58
N MET A 113 0.88 18.39 12.92
CA MET A 113 1.30 18.01 11.57
C MET A 113 0.12 17.76 10.64
N VAL A 114 0.26 18.12 9.37
CA VAL A 114 -0.62 17.64 8.29
C VAL A 114 0.24 16.90 7.28
N MET A 115 -0.08 15.64 7.03
CA MET A 115 0.62 14.78 6.09
C MET A 115 -0.16 14.72 4.76
N ILE A 116 0.52 15.01 3.64
CA ILE A 116 -0.11 15.06 2.32
C ILE A 116 0.56 14.03 1.39
N PRO A 117 0.25 12.73 1.56
CA PRO A 117 0.72 11.66 0.69
C PRO A 117 -0.21 11.41 -0.49
N ASN A 118 0.19 10.48 -1.39
CA ASN A 118 -0.76 9.84 -2.29
C ASN A 118 -0.34 8.46 -2.82
N CYS A 119 0.96 8.20 -3.05
CA CYS A 119 1.44 6.97 -3.68
C CYS A 119 1.83 5.87 -2.68
N ASP A 120 2.13 4.70 -3.22
CA ASP A 120 2.26 3.38 -2.61
C ASP A 120 3.10 3.34 -1.33
N LYS A 121 4.30 3.92 -1.34
CA LYS A 121 5.25 3.88 -0.20
C LYS A 121 5.24 5.17 0.61
N ASN A 122 4.72 6.23 -0.01
CA ASN A 122 4.65 7.55 0.62
C ASN A 122 3.56 7.58 1.71
N VAL A 123 2.39 6.95 1.48
CA VAL A 123 1.33 6.84 2.48
C VAL A 123 1.80 6.10 3.74
N PRO A 124 2.29 4.85 3.66
CA PRO A 124 2.75 4.14 4.86
C PRO A 124 4.00 4.79 5.49
N GLY A 125 4.91 5.37 4.70
CA GLY A 125 6.07 6.09 5.25
C GLY A 125 5.68 7.28 6.11
N LEU A 126 4.69 8.07 5.69
CA LEU A 126 4.19 9.18 6.50
C LEU A 126 3.35 8.70 7.70
N LEU A 127 2.64 7.56 7.61
CA LEU A 127 1.98 6.95 8.77
C LEU A 127 3.01 6.50 9.83
N MET A 128 4.12 5.89 9.41
CA MET A 128 5.24 5.55 10.30
C MET A 128 5.81 6.80 10.96
N ALA A 129 6.07 7.87 10.19
CA ALA A 129 6.53 9.15 10.74
C ALA A 129 5.55 9.73 11.77
N ALA A 130 4.25 9.71 11.47
CA ALA A 130 3.22 10.21 12.38
C ALA A 130 3.20 9.42 13.71
N ALA A 131 3.36 8.09 13.65
CA ALA A 131 3.45 7.22 14.83
C ALA A 131 4.69 7.53 15.68
N ARG A 132 5.87 7.71 15.05
CA ARG A 132 7.12 8.07 15.75
C ARG A 132 7.03 9.42 16.42
N LEU A 133 6.55 10.43 15.68
CA LEU A 133 6.42 11.80 16.18
C LEU A 133 5.40 11.92 17.30
N ASN A 134 4.31 11.19 17.20
CA ASN A 134 3.18 11.20 18.11
C ASN A 134 2.70 12.61 18.48
N LEU A 135 2.68 13.52 17.49
CA LEU A 135 2.11 14.85 17.57
C LEU A 135 0.68 14.83 16.99
N PRO A 136 -0.23 15.72 17.40
CA PRO A 136 -1.52 15.85 16.75
C PRO A 136 -1.38 15.93 15.23
N THR A 137 -1.89 14.92 14.51
CA THR A 137 -1.63 14.75 13.07
C THR A 137 -2.89 14.34 12.34
N ILE A 138 -3.05 14.85 11.12
CA ILE A 138 -4.12 14.45 10.20
C ILE A 138 -3.55 14.20 8.81
N PHE A 139 -4.17 13.26 8.07
CA PHE A 139 -3.82 12.90 6.70
C PHE A 139 -4.78 13.49 5.68
N VAL A 140 -4.24 13.94 4.56
CA VAL A 140 -4.99 14.38 3.39
C VAL A 140 -4.33 13.79 2.15
N SER A 141 -4.87 12.70 1.63
CA SER A 141 -4.37 12.09 0.41
C SER A 141 -4.67 12.92 -0.83
N GLY A 142 -3.86 12.75 -1.88
CA GLY A 142 -4.07 13.41 -3.17
C GLY A 142 -5.34 12.97 -3.90
N GLY A 143 -5.83 11.79 -3.61
CA GLY A 143 -6.99 11.17 -4.24
C GLY A 143 -6.64 10.34 -5.49
N PRO A 144 -7.55 9.43 -5.90
CA PRO A 144 -7.38 8.61 -7.10
C PRO A 144 -7.58 9.43 -8.38
N MET A 145 -6.95 9.00 -9.47
CA MET A 145 -7.32 9.44 -10.81
C MET A 145 -8.66 8.83 -11.22
N LEU A 146 -9.30 9.43 -12.21
CA LEU A 146 -10.47 8.83 -12.86
C LEU A 146 -10.06 7.61 -13.69
N ALA A 147 -10.99 6.68 -13.91
CA ALA A 147 -10.78 5.60 -14.85
C ALA A 147 -10.63 6.15 -16.28
N GLY A 148 -9.75 5.56 -17.07
CA GLY A 148 -9.60 5.85 -18.48
C GLY A 148 -10.75 5.31 -19.32
N ARG A 149 -10.78 5.69 -20.60
CA ARG A 149 -11.72 5.16 -21.60
C ARG A 149 -11.03 4.91 -22.93
N VAL A 150 -11.27 3.72 -23.48
CA VAL A 150 -10.88 3.34 -24.83
C VAL A 150 -12.13 2.77 -25.51
N GLY A 151 -12.70 3.49 -26.46
CA GLY A 151 -14.04 3.21 -26.97
C GLY A 151 -15.07 3.22 -25.83
N ASP A 152 -15.83 2.13 -25.71
CA ASP A 152 -16.83 1.95 -24.65
C ASP A 152 -16.24 1.32 -23.37
N LEU A 153 -14.99 0.88 -23.40
CA LEU A 153 -14.35 0.21 -22.27
C LEU A 153 -13.76 1.23 -21.30
N ARG A 154 -14.03 1.03 -20.01
CA ARG A 154 -13.31 1.72 -18.93
C ARG A 154 -12.00 0.99 -18.65
N THR A 155 -10.95 1.76 -18.45
CA THR A 155 -9.58 1.25 -18.35
C THR A 155 -8.87 1.76 -17.09
N SER A 156 -7.78 1.09 -16.74
CA SER A 156 -6.86 1.46 -15.69
C SER A 156 -5.44 1.01 -16.07
N PHE A 157 -4.45 1.33 -15.25
CA PHE A 157 -3.05 0.96 -15.51
C PHE A 157 -2.86 -0.56 -15.79
N SER A 158 -3.63 -1.44 -15.11
CA SER A 158 -3.58 -2.89 -15.41
C SER A 158 -4.08 -3.22 -16.82
N SER A 159 -5.05 -2.47 -17.35
CA SER A 159 -5.55 -2.67 -18.72
C SER A 159 -4.47 -2.38 -19.75
N MET A 160 -3.52 -1.46 -19.46
CA MET A 160 -2.39 -1.18 -20.35
C MET A 160 -1.47 -2.41 -20.51
N SER A 161 -1.18 -3.12 -19.41
CA SER A 161 -0.37 -4.34 -19.45
C SER A 161 -1.05 -5.45 -20.26
N GLU A 162 -2.38 -5.58 -20.14
CA GLU A 162 -3.19 -6.52 -20.92
C GLU A 162 -3.22 -6.15 -22.42
N ALA A 163 -3.30 -4.84 -22.73
CA ALA A 163 -3.24 -4.33 -24.10
C ALA A 163 -1.89 -4.63 -24.76
N VAL A 164 -0.78 -4.42 -24.05
CA VAL A 164 0.57 -4.77 -24.52
C VAL A 164 0.66 -6.27 -24.81
N GLY A 165 0.16 -7.11 -23.92
CA GLY A 165 0.11 -8.57 -24.13
C GLY A 165 -0.70 -8.95 -25.37
N SER A 166 -1.86 -8.32 -25.58
CA SER A 166 -2.73 -8.56 -26.73
C SER A 166 -2.08 -8.11 -28.05
N TYR A 167 -1.39 -6.98 -28.04
CA TYR A 167 -0.64 -6.50 -29.20
C TYR A 167 0.53 -7.44 -29.53
N THR A 168 1.31 -7.86 -28.55
CA THR A 168 2.43 -8.80 -28.73
C THR A 168 1.95 -10.16 -29.28
N ALA A 169 0.75 -10.60 -28.88
CA ALA A 169 0.12 -11.81 -29.40
C ALA A 169 -0.54 -11.62 -30.78
N GLY A 170 -0.43 -10.44 -31.42
CA GLY A 170 -1.04 -10.14 -32.72
C GLY A 170 -2.57 -10.04 -32.71
N LYS A 171 -3.17 -9.84 -31.54
CA LYS A 171 -4.64 -9.76 -31.35
C LYS A 171 -5.16 -8.31 -31.29
N MET A 172 -4.26 -7.32 -31.32
CA MET A 172 -4.59 -5.89 -31.24
C MET A 172 -3.78 -5.13 -32.28
N SER A 173 -4.37 -4.09 -32.90
CA SER A 173 -3.64 -3.20 -33.81
C SER A 173 -2.77 -2.21 -33.06
N LYS A 174 -1.79 -1.62 -33.76
CA LYS A 174 -0.93 -0.58 -33.19
C LYS A 174 -1.72 0.68 -32.84
N GLU A 175 -2.66 1.06 -33.67
CA GLU A 175 -3.53 2.23 -33.47
C GLU A 175 -4.36 2.08 -32.19
N THR A 176 -4.91 0.89 -31.94
CA THR A 176 -5.66 0.60 -30.71
C THR A 176 -4.74 0.64 -29.49
N LEU A 177 -3.51 0.12 -29.59
CA LEU A 177 -2.53 0.19 -28.49
C LEU A 177 -2.17 1.65 -28.16
N GLU A 178 -1.96 2.49 -29.18
CA GLU A 178 -1.70 3.93 -29.00
C GLU A 178 -2.90 4.65 -28.36
N GLU A 179 -4.13 4.24 -28.69
CA GLU A 179 -5.33 4.77 -28.02
C GLU A 179 -5.36 4.40 -26.53
N TYR A 180 -4.99 3.15 -26.16
CA TYR A 180 -4.82 2.75 -24.76
C TYR A 180 -3.75 3.59 -24.05
N GLU A 181 -2.59 3.78 -24.66
CA GLU A 181 -1.49 4.57 -24.12
C GLU A 181 -1.91 5.99 -23.78
N CYS A 182 -2.67 6.64 -24.66
CA CYS A 182 -3.10 8.02 -24.47
C CYS A 182 -4.24 8.19 -23.45
N ASN A 183 -5.10 7.19 -23.28
CA ASN A 183 -6.39 7.38 -22.58
C ASN A 183 -6.53 6.57 -21.29
N THR A 184 -5.62 5.64 -20.98
CA THR A 184 -5.75 4.76 -19.80
C THR A 184 -5.55 5.51 -18.47
N CYS A 185 -4.71 6.54 -18.44
CA CYS A 185 -4.43 7.35 -17.26
C CYS A 185 -4.79 8.82 -17.51
N PRO A 186 -6.09 9.19 -17.46
CA PRO A 186 -6.57 10.45 -18.04
C PRO A 186 -6.37 11.69 -17.16
N THR A 187 -6.09 11.52 -15.86
CA THR A 187 -5.99 12.64 -14.90
C THR A 187 -4.82 12.46 -13.94
N CYS A 188 -4.50 13.52 -13.18
CA CYS A 188 -3.66 13.39 -11.99
C CYS A 188 -4.37 12.53 -10.92
N GLY A 189 -3.60 12.02 -9.98
CA GLY A 189 -4.08 11.19 -8.88
C GLY A 189 -3.32 9.85 -8.80
N SER A 190 -3.54 9.11 -7.72
CA SER A 190 -3.11 7.71 -7.62
C SER A 190 -3.87 6.84 -8.64
N CYS A 191 -3.49 5.59 -8.82
CA CYS A 191 -4.17 4.70 -9.76
C CYS A 191 -5.68 4.66 -9.54
N SER A 192 -6.48 4.40 -10.60
CA SER A 192 -7.95 4.38 -10.50
C SER A 192 -8.52 3.12 -9.85
N GLY A 193 -7.74 2.00 -9.80
CA GLY A 193 -8.16 0.72 -9.18
C GLY A 193 -7.75 0.60 -7.71
N MET A 194 -8.14 -0.52 -7.06
CA MET A 194 -7.75 -0.86 -5.70
C MET A 194 -6.36 -1.51 -5.67
N TYR A 195 -5.37 -0.73 -6.08
CA TYR A 195 -3.96 -1.06 -6.01
C TYR A 195 -3.37 -0.55 -4.69
N THR A 196 -2.06 -0.63 -4.51
CA THR A 196 -1.42 -0.35 -3.22
C THR A 196 -1.68 1.07 -2.71
N ALA A 197 -1.55 2.09 -3.57
CA ALA A 197 -1.80 3.48 -3.18
C ALA A 197 -3.21 3.68 -2.62
N ASN A 198 -4.24 3.25 -3.34
CA ASN A 198 -5.63 3.39 -2.90
C ASN A 198 -5.96 2.49 -1.72
N SER A 199 -5.39 1.28 -1.64
CA SER A 199 -5.50 0.43 -0.45
C SER A 199 -5.03 1.19 0.79
N MET A 200 -3.83 1.74 0.77
CA MET A 200 -3.29 2.46 1.93
C MET A 200 -4.01 3.79 2.21
N ASN A 201 -4.47 4.52 1.17
CA ASN A 201 -5.28 5.73 1.34
C ASN A 201 -6.64 5.43 1.98
N CYS A 202 -7.30 4.34 1.59
CA CYS A 202 -8.54 3.87 2.19
C CYS A 202 -8.33 3.37 3.63
N LEU A 203 -7.28 2.58 3.85
CA LEU A 203 -6.94 2.08 5.19
C LEU A 203 -6.51 3.21 6.15
N THR A 204 -5.94 4.30 5.66
CA THR A 204 -5.68 5.51 6.46
C THR A 204 -6.99 6.13 7.00
N GLU A 205 -8.06 6.10 6.20
CA GLU A 205 -9.39 6.54 6.62
C GLU A 205 -9.99 5.57 7.66
N VAL A 206 -9.85 4.26 7.45
CA VAL A 206 -10.30 3.21 8.40
C VAL A 206 -9.56 3.28 9.72
N LEU A 207 -8.23 3.47 9.71
CA LEU A 207 -7.42 3.67 10.91
C LEU A 207 -7.83 4.91 11.71
N GLY A 208 -8.68 5.77 11.13
CA GLY A 208 -9.13 7.00 11.78
C GLY A 208 -8.21 8.20 11.59
N MET A 209 -7.17 8.12 10.73
CA MET A 209 -6.19 9.18 10.51
C MET A 209 -6.56 10.18 9.41
N GLY A 210 -7.60 9.89 8.62
CA GLY A 210 -8.15 10.75 7.55
C GLY A 210 -9.63 11.07 7.76
N LEU A 211 -10.09 12.18 7.17
CA LEU A 211 -11.52 12.50 7.13
C LEU A 211 -12.24 11.63 6.09
N ARG A 212 -13.56 11.50 6.21
CA ARG A 212 -14.40 10.80 5.24
C ARG A 212 -14.11 11.25 3.82
N GLY A 213 -13.88 10.30 2.92
CA GLY A 213 -13.53 10.53 1.53
C GLY A 213 -12.04 10.72 1.27
N ASN A 214 -11.19 10.59 2.31
CA ASN A 214 -9.74 10.69 2.17
C ASN A 214 -9.21 9.71 1.11
N GLY A 215 -9.66 8.45 1.15
CA GLY A 215 -9.21 7.42 0.23
C GLY A 215 -9.92 7.41 -1.13
N THR A 216 -11.13 7.99 -1.25
CA THR A 216 -11.99 7.72 -2.40
C THR A 216 -12.36 8.92 -3.27
N VAL A 217 -12.42 10.15 -2.72
CA VAL A 217 -12.75 11.34 -3.51
C VAL A 217 -11.69 11.54 -4.61
N PRO A 218 -12.06 11.59 -5.90
CA PRO A 218 -11.11 11.77 -6.98
C PRO A 218 -10.28 13.06 -6.86
N ALA A 219 -9.02 12.97 -7.32
CA ALA A 219 -8.05 14.06 -7.24
C ALA A 219 -8.51 15.35 -7.91
N VAL A 220 -9.25 15.24 -9.00
CA VAL A 220 -9.72 16.37 -9.83
C VAL A 220 -11.04 16.99 -9.34
N TYR A 221 -11.70 16.41 -8.33
CA TYR A 221 -12.96 16.94 -7.82
C TYR A 221 -12.74 18.13 -6.89
N SER A 222 -13.56 19.15 -7.02
CA SER A 222 -13.53 20.32 -6.10
C SER A 222 -13.75 19.93 -4.63
N GLU A 223 -14.39 18.79 -4.39
CA GLU A 223 -14.55 18.20 -3.06
C GLU A 223 -13.21 17.87 -2.40
N ARG A 224 -12.21 17.42 -3.17
CA ARG A 224 -10.84 17.17 -2.68
C ARG A 224 -10.23 18.41 -2.05
N LEU A 225 -10.40 19.58 -2.67
CA LEU A 225 -9.91 20.87 -2.10
C LEU A 225 -10.69 21.27 -0.84
N ARG A 226 -12.02 21.04 -0.81
CA ARG A 226 -12.82 21.27 0.41
C ARG A 226 -12.41 20.35 1.55
N LEU A 227 -12.13 19.08 1.26
CA LEU A 227 -11.63 18.11 2.22
C LEU A 227 -10.28 18.54 2.79
N ALA A 228 -9.35 18.97 1.93
CA ALA A 228 -8.04 19.47 2.30
C ALA A 228 -8.14 20.68 3.25
N LYS A 229 -9.00 21.65 2.93
CA LYS A 229 -9.22 22.81 3.79
C LYS A 229 -9.81 22.43 5.15
N ARG A 230 -10.79 21.49 5.16
CA ARG A 230 -11.37 20.98 6.41
C ARG A 230 -10.34 20.27 7.27
N ALA A 231 -9.44 19.48 6.68
CA ALA A 231 -8.37 18.81 7.40
C ALA A 231 -7.40 19.83 8.04
N GLY A 232 -7.05 20.91 7.31
CA GLY A 232 -6.25 22.01 7.86
C GLY A 232 -6.92 22.70 9.05
N MET A 233 -8.25 22.82 9.05
CA MET A 233 -8.97 23.32 10.24
C MET A 233 -9.03 22.29 11.36
N GLN A 234 -9.18 21.01 11.00
CA GLN A 234 -9.36 19.93 11.97
C GLN A 234 -8.09 19.64 12.77
N VAL A 235 -6.90 19.78 12.19
CA VAL A 235 -5.63 19.57 12.93
C VAL A 235 -5.49 20.51 14.11
N MET A 236 -6.05 21.72 14.02
CA MET A 236 -6.04 22.69 15.13
C MET A 236 -6.92 22.23 16.29
N LYS A 237 -8.05 21.56 15.99
CA LYS A 237 -8.90 20.94 17.03
C LYS A 237 -8.24 19.72 17.67
N LEU A 238 -7.48 18.93 16.87
CA LEU A 238 -6.70 17.83 17.41
C LEU A 238 -5.63 18.35 18.38
N LEU A 239 -4.96 19.44 18.03
CA LEU A 239 -3.99 20.11 18.91
C LEU A 239 -4.65 20.62 20.22
N GLU A 240 -5.82 21.25 20.12
CA GLU A 240 -6.57 21.74 21.27
C GLU A 240 -6.97 20.61 22.24
N LYS A 241 -7.38 19.46 21.68
CA LYS A 241 -7.82 18.28 22.44
C LYS A 241 -6.69 17.34 22.80
N ASP A 242 -5.48 17.61 22.34
CA ASP A 242 -4.29 16.74 22.46
C ASP A 242 -4.53 15.29 21.97
N ILE A 243 -5.28 15.13 20.86
CA ILE A 243 -5.51 13.82 20.23
C ILE A 243 -4.33 13.52 19.31
N ARG A 244 -3.64 12.41 19.56
CA ARG A 244 -2.38 12.03 18.92
C ARG A 244 -2.51 10.74 18.11
N PRO A 245 -1.60 10.45 17.16
CA PRO A 245 -1.64 9.23 16.35
C PRO A 245 -1.73 7.93 17.17
N LYS A 246 -1.00 7.79 18.28
CA LYS A 246 -1.04 6.57 19.10
C LYS A 246 -2.32 6.42 19.93
N ASP A 247 -3.10 7.48 20.11
CA ASP A 247 -4.45 7.39 20.71
C ASP A 247 -5.46 6.83 19.70
N ILE A 248 -5.15 6.94 18.40
CA ILE A 248 -6.02 6.53 17.28
C ILE A 248 -5.57 5.18 16.71
N MET A 249 -4.29 5.04 16.35
CA MET A 249 -3.72 3.83 15.74
C MET A 249 -3.38 2.78 16.81
N THR A 250 -4.41 2.29 17.48
CA THR A 250 -4.34 1.22 18.49
C THR A 250 -4.37 -0.16 17.83
N GLU A 251 -4.12 -1.24 18.60
CA GLU A 251 -4.25 -2.61 18.09
C GLU A 251 -5.63 -2.87 17.48
N ASP A 252 -6.71 -2.43 18.14
CA ASP A 252 -8.06 -2.58 17.61
C ASP A 252 -8.31 -1.77 16.34
N ALA A 253 -7.65 -0.61 16.16
CA ALA A 253 -7.71 0.14 14.90
C ALA A 253 -7.02 -0.62 13.75
N PHE A 254 -5.90 -1.30 14.01
CA PHE A 254 -5.28 -2.20 13.03
C PHE A 254 -6.14 -3.42 12.72
N ARG A 255 -6.86 -3.98 13.69
CA ARG A 255 -7.85 -5.05 13.46
C ARG A 255 -9.01 -4.56 12.58
N ASN A 256 -9.51 -3.35 12.80
CA ASN A 256 -10.49 -2.72 11.91
C ASN A 256 -9.91 -2.52 10.50
N ALA A 257 -8.65 -2.08 10.39
CA ALA A 257 -7.98 -1.93 9.10
C ALA A 257 -7.87 -3.25 8.35
N LEU A 258 -7.47 -4.35 9.01
CA LEU A 258 -7.44 -5.69 8.42
C LEU A 258 -8.84 -6.18 8.02
N THR A 259 -9.86 -5.94 8.83
CA THR A 259 -11.25 -6.28 8.50
C THR A 259 -11.68 -5.56 7.22
N MET A 260 -11.40 -4.28 7.10
CA MET A 260 -11.76 -3.51 5.90
C MET A 260 -10.90 -3.87 4.69
N ASP A 261 -9.63 -4.23 4.89
CA ASP A 261 -8.75 -4.77 3.86
C ASP A 261 -9.35 -6.02 3.20
N MET A 262 -9.85 -6.95 4.03
CA MET A 262 -10.53 -8.16 3.58
C MET A 262 -11.84 -7.86 2.83
N ALA A 263 -12.64 -6.91 3.33
CA ALA A 263 -13.92 -6.53 2.73
C ALA A 263 -13.75 -5.82 1.38
N LEU A 264 -12.73 -4.97 1.25
CA LEU A 264 -12.41 -4.21 0.04
C LEU A 264 -11.64 -5.03 -1.00
N GLY A 265 -10.95 -6.09 -0.61
CA GLY A 265 -10.03 -6.83 -1.46
C GLY A 265 -8.84 -5.97 -1.89
N CYS A 266 -8.14 -5.40 -0.93
CA CYS A 266 -6.98 -4.52 -1.13
C CYS A 266 -5.78 -5.24 -1.78
N SER A 267 -4.68 -4.51 -1.95
CA SER A 267 -3.41 -5.06 -2.42
C SER A 267 -2.74 -5.89 -1.32
N THR A 268 -2.07 -6.99 -1.68
CA THR A 268 -1.23 -7.77 -0.76
C THR A 268 -0.14 -6.94 -0.08
N ASN A 269 0.24 -5.80 -0.65
CA ASN A 269 1.18 -4.87 -0.04
C ASN A 269 0.70 -4.29 1.30
N SER A 270 -0.62 -4.28 1.57
CA SER A 270 -1.14 -3.90 2.88
C SER A 270 -0.63 -4.83 3.99
N MET A 271 -0.44 -6.13 3.68
CA MET A 271 0.14 -7.11 4.61
C MET A 271 1.64 -6.86 4.91
N LEU A 272 2.28 -5.98 4.18
CA LEU A 272 3.62 -5.49 4.45
C LEU A 272 3.59 -4.14 5.19
N HIS A 273 2.68 -3.26 4.77
CA HIS A 273 2.67 -1.88 5.27
C HIS A 273 1.94 -1.71 6.61
N LEU A 274 0.85 -2.44 6.85
CA LEU A 274 0.15 -2.40 8.16
C LEU A 274 1.04 -2.88 9.30
N PRO A 275 1.77 -4.02 9.20
CA PRO A 275 2.75 -4.40 10.23
C PRO A 275 3.85 -3.37 10.46
N ALA A 276 4.36 -2.72 9.40
CA ALA A 276 5.37 -1.69 9.53
C ALA A 276 4.85 -0.45 10.29
N VAL A 277 3.64 0.01 9.99
CA VAL A 277 3.01 1.12 10.71
C VAL A 277 2.67 0.73 12.16
N ALA A 278 2.16 -0.49 12.38
CA ALA A 278 1.84 -1.02 13.70
C ALA A 278 3.10 -1.07 14.61
N HIS A 279 4.22 -1.53 14.06
CA HIS A 279 5.50 -1.54 14.76
C HIS A 279 5.87 -0.16 15.32
N GLU A 280 5.72 0.90 14.53
CA GLU A 280 6.00 2.27 14.97
C GLU A 280 5.02 2.78 16.05
N CYS A 281 3.84 2.17 16.12
CA CYS A 281 2.88 2.41 17.20
C CYS A 281 3.20 1.61 18.47
N GLY A 282 4.13 0.64 18.41
CA GLY A 282 4.42 -0.31 19.48
C GLY A 282 3.41 -1.47 19.54
N VAL A 283 2.74 -1.74 18.41
CA VAL A 283 1.76 -2.83 18.25
C VAL A 283 2.42 -3.97 17.48
N ASP A 284 2.41 -5.16 18.04
CA ASP A 284 2.85 -6.40 17.35
C ASP A 284 1.68 -6.96 16.54
N LEU A 285 1.66 -6.65 15.25
CA LEU A 285 0.64 -7.11 14.32
C LEU A 285 1.08 -8.39 13.62
N ASN A 286 0.79 -9.54 14.24
CA ASN A 286 1.05 -10.84 13.62
C ASN A 286 0.10 -11.06 12.43
N LEU A 287 0.65 -11.42 11.26
CA LEU A 287 -0.13 -11.69 10.03
C LEU A 287 -1.07 -12.90 10.14
N GLU A 288 -0.89 -13.82 11.10
CA GLU A 288 -1.82 -14.94 11.32
C GLU A 288 -3.22 -14.43 11.74
N ILE A 289 -3.30 -13.29 12.42
CA ILE A 289 -4.57 -12.59 12.71
C ILE A 289 -5.37 -12.27 11.45
N ALA A 290 -4.67 -11.99 10.34
CA ALA A 290 -5.33 -11.68 9.07
C ALA A 290 -6.18 -12.85 8.56
N ASN A 291 -5.77 -14.10 8.81
CA ASN A 291 -6.58 -15.28 8.45
C ASN A 291 -7.84 -15.40 9.30
N GLU A 292 -7.74 -15.21 10.62
CA GLU A 292 -8.90 -15.24 11.52
C GLU A 292 -9.94 -14.17 11.15
N ILE A 293 -9.47 -12.98 10.76
CA ILE A 293 -10.30 -11.88 10.30
C ILE A 293 -10.90 -12.22 8.93
N SER A 294 -10.07 -12.75 7.99
CA SER A 294 -10.50 -13.12 6.64
C SER A 294 -11.63 -14.16 6.64
N GLU A 295 -11.58 -15.15 7.54
CA GLU A 295 -12.62 -16.19 7.66
C GLU A 295 -14.00 -15.63 8.04
N LYS A 296 -14.03 -14.53 8.79
CA LYS A 296 -15.26 -13.92 9.33
C LYS A 296 -15.73 -12.74 8.48
N THR A 297 -14.88 -12.17 7.65
CA THR A 297 -15.14 -10.93 6.91
C THR A 297 -15.51 -11.23 5.46
N PRO A 298 -16.73 -10.96 5.02
CA PRO A 298 -17.10 -11.16 3.62
C PRO A 298 -16.38 -10.12 2.73
N ASN A 299 -16.04 -10.54 1.50
CA ASN A 299 -15.54 -9.62 0.48
C ASN A 299 -16.72 -8.94 -0.22
N LEU A 300 -16.82 -7.62 -0.07
CA LEU A 300 -17.96 -6.82 -0.55
C LEU A 300 -17.68 -6.02 -1.81
N CYS A 301 -16.40 -5.85 -2.19
CA CYS A 301 -16.02 -5.00 -3.31
C CYS A 301 -15.09 -5.75 -4.28
N HIS A 302 -15.41 -5.69 -5.57
CA HIS A 302 -14.56 -6.17 -6.64
C HIS A 302 -14.14 -5.00 -7.54
N LEU A 303 -13.25 -4.14 -7.02
CA LEU A 303 -12.65 -3.07 -7.82
C LEU A 303 -11.51 -3.63 -8.69
N ALA A 304 -11.18 -2.93 -9.79
CA ALA A 304 -10.03 -3.30 -10.61
C ALA A 304 -8.77 -3.52 -9.74
N PRO A 305 -8.00 -4.62 -9.95
CA PRO A 305 -8.04 -5.57 -11.05
C PRO A 305 -9.02 -6.74 -10.86
N ALA A 306 -9.65 -6.92 -9.69
CA ALA A 306 -10.53 -8.05 -9.42
C ALA A 306 -11.88 -7.96 -10.17
N GLY A 307 -12.30 -6.74 -10.53
CA GLY A 307 -13.55 -6.47 -11.26
C GLY A 307 -13.44 -5.28 -12.19
N HIS A 308 -14.59 -4.76 -12.62
CA HIS A 308 -14.71 -3.66 -13.59
C HIS A 308 -15.16 -2.33 -12.98
N THR A 309 -15.20 -2.25 -11.65
CA THR A 309 -15.48 -1.01 -10.92
C THR A 309 -14.18 -0.37 -10.45
N TYR A 310 -14.22 0.94 -10.20
CA TYR A 310 -13.07 1.75 -9.87
C TYR A 310 -13.29 2.51 -8.56
N VAL A 311 -12.26 3.16 -8.02
CA VAL A 311 -12.37 3.87 -6.74
C VAL A 311 -13.34 5.06 -6.83
N GLU A 312 -13.49 5.69 -7.99
CA GLU A 312 -14.51 6.71 -8.22
C GLU A 312 -15.94 6.17 -8.06
N ASP A 313 -16.20 4.92 -8.47
CA ASP A 313 -17.49 4.25 -8.29
C ASP A 313 -17.74 3.95 -6.81
N LEU A 314 -16.69 3.51 -6.10
CA LEU A 314 -16.74 3.32 -4.65
C LEU A 314 -17.07 4.63 -3.93
N ASN A 315 -16.47 5.75 -4.35
CA ASN A 315 -16.80 7.06 -3.82
C ASN A 315 -18.28 7.41 -4.03
N ALA A 316 -18.79 7.21 -5.23
CA ALA A 316 -20.19 7.46 -5.59
C ALA A 316 -21.17 6.53 -4.82
N ALA A 317 -20.73 5.31 -4.48
CA ALA A 317 -21.52 4.35 -3.70
C ALA A 317 -21.56 4.68 -2.18
N GLY A 318 -20.85 5.70 -1.72
CA GLY A 318 -20.82 6.15 -0.32
C GLY A 318 -19.45 6.06 0.35
N GLY A 319 -18.44 5.57 -0.37
CA GLY A 319 -17.04 5.51 0.05
C GLY A 319 -16.79 4.49 1.16
N ILE A 320 -15.66 4.65 1.83
CA ILE A 320 -15.19 3.72 2.86
C ILE A 320 -16.19 3.61 4.03
N TYR A 321 -16.81 4.71 4.44
CA TYR A 321 -17.77 4.66 5.55
C TYR A 321 -19.03 3.85 5.19
N ALA A 322 -19.43 3.79 3.91
CA ALA A 322 -20.53 2.91 3.49
C ALA A 322 -20.16 1.43 3.59
N VAL A 323 -18.92 1.07 3.21
CA VAL A 323 -18.42 -0.32 3.38
C VAL A 323 -18.29 -0.66 4.87
N MET A 324 -17.77 0.27 5.69
CA MET A 324 -17.72 0.09 7.15
C MET A 324 -19.12 -0.11 7.74
N GLY A 325 -20.11 0.66 7.27
CA GLY A 325 -21.51 0.50 7.69
C GLY A 325 -22.08 -0.87 7.35
N GLU A 326 -21.78 -1.40 6.14
CA GLU A 326 -22.18 -2.76 5.76
C GLU A 326 -21.51 -3.82 6.65
N ILE A 327 -20.20 -3.75 6.84
CA ILE A 327 -19.46 -4.70 7.70
C ILE A 327 -19.91 -4.62 9.16
N ASN A 328 -20.26 -3.42 9.63
CA ASN A 328 -20.72 -3.25 11.01
C ASN A 328 -22.07 -3.91 11.31
N LYS A 329 -22.89 -4.22 10.31
CA LYS A 329 -24.09 -5.06 10.48
C LYS A 329 -23.77 -6.44 11.06
N LEU A 330 -22.54 -6.93 10.82
CA LEU A 330 -22.02 -8.18 11.37
C LEU A 330 -21.28 -8.00 12.72
N SER A 331 -21.22 -6.78 13.26
CA SER A 331 -20.49 -6.43 14.49
C SER A 331 -18.99 -6.80 14.44
N LEU A 332 -18.37 -6.69 13.26
CA LEU A 332 -16.96 -7.02 13.04
C LEU A 332 -16.01 -5.85 13.29
N LEU A 333 -16.55 -4.64 13.50
CA LEU A 333 -15.75 -3.44 13.78
C LEU A 333 -15.80 -3.06 15.25
N LYS A 334 -14.67 -2.56 15.76
CA LYS A 334 -14.59 -1.83 17.02
C LYS A 334 -15.02 -0.40 16.78
N THR A 335 -16.19 -0.04 17.27
CA THR A 335 -16.86 1.23 16.93
C THR A 335 -16.61 2.36 17.92
N ASP A 336 -16.08 2.06 19.09
CA ASP A 336 -15.76 3.01 20.17
C ASP A 336 -14.39 3.70 20.02
N LEU A 337 -13.63 3.36 18.99
CA LEU A 337 -12.30 3.90 18.76
C LEU A 337 -12.33 5.37 18.29
N MET A 338 -11.45 6.18 18.89
CA MET A 338 -11.27 7.59 18.53
C MET A 338 -10.70 7.75 17.12
N THR A 339 -11.08 8.84 16.44
CA THR A 339 -10.57 9.22 15.12
C THR A 339 -10.17 10.70 15.07
N VAL A 340 -9.47 11.10 14.00
CA VAL A 340 -9.12 12.52 13.76
C VAL A 340 -10.32 13.46 13.61
N THR A 341 -11.54 12.93 13.49
CA THR A 341 -12.74 13.77 13.49
C THR A 341 -13.06 14.29 14.91
N GLY A 342 -12.45 13.73 15.94
CA GLY A 342 -12.76 13.95 17.35
C GLY A 342 -14.03 13.24 17.80
N LYS A 343 -14.48 12.27 17.01
CA LYS A 343 -15.61 11.35 17.24
C LYS A 343 -15.12 9.91 17.11
N THR A 344 -15.92 8.98 17.61
CA THR A 344 -15.65 7.55 17.46
C THR A 344 -15.93 7.06 16.03
N VAL A 345 -15.44 5.86 15.72
CA VAL A 345 -15.76 5.15 14.48
C VAL A 345 -17.28 5.00 14.31
N GLY A 346 -17.97 4.56 15.37
CA GLY A 346 -19.42 4.37 15.36
C GLY A 346 -20.18 5.65 15.02
N GLU A 347 -19.85 6.76 15.69
CA GLU A 347 -20.47 8.07 15.42
C GLU A 347 -20.21 8.56 13.98
N ASN A 348 -19.06 8.19 13.40
CA ASN A 348 -18.71 8.58 12.03
C ASN A 348 -19.47 7.80 10.96
N ILE A 349 -19.78 6.52 11.21
CA ILE A 349 -20.51 5.67 10.25
C ILE A 349 -22.02 5.67 10.48
N GLU A 350 -22.50 6.26 11.57
CA GLU A 350 -23.93 6.34 11.88
C GLU A 350 -24.72 7.02 10.76
N GLY A 351 -25.77 6.34 10.27
CA GLY A 351 -26.65 6.86 9.21
C GLY A 351 -26.03 6.90 7.82
N VAL A 352 -24.79 6.44 7.63
CA VAL A 352 -24.17 6.33 6.28
C VAL A 352 -24.83 5.19 5.52
N GLN A 353 -25.27 5.48 4.29
CA GLN A 353 -25.96 4.52 3.44
C GLN A 353 -25.02 4.01 2.32
N ASN A 354 -25.19 2.73 1.98
CA ASN A 354 -24.71 2.17 0.74
C ASN A 354 -25.63 2.62 -0.40
N LEU A 355 -25.12 3.46 -1.28
CA LEU A 355 -25.90 4.08 -2.37
C LEU A 355 -25.89 3.24 -3.65
N ASN A 356 -25.02 2.23 -3.76
CA ASN A 356 -24.96 1.35 -4.92
C ASN A 356 -24.55 -0.08 -4.51
N PRO A 357 -25.54 -1.00 -4.36
CA PRO A 357 -25.29 -2.39 -4.00
C PRO A 357 -24.56 -3.24 -5.07
N GLU A 358 -24.38 -2.73 -6.27
CA GLU A 358 -23.58 -3.39 -7.30
C GLU A 358 -22.08 -3.13 -7.12
N VAL A 359 -21.73 -1.99 -6.52
CA VAL A 359 -20.33 -1.61 -6.22
C VAL A 359 -19.93 -2.09 -4.83
N ILE A 360 -20.78 -1.85 -3.83
CA ILE A 360 -20.62 -2.34 -2.45
C ILE A 360 -21.72 -3.38 -2.22
N ARG A 361 -21.38 -4.66 -2.34
CA ARG A 361 -22.38 -5.70 -2.08
C ARG A 361 -22.82 -5.70 -0.64
N PRO A 362 -24.12 -5.94 -0.36
CA PRO A 362 -24.60 -6.11 0.99
C PRO A 362 -24.02 -7.40 1.59
N VAL A 363 -23.90 -7.43 2.92
CA VAL A 363 -23.34 -8.58 3.66
C VAL A 363 -24.13 -9.88 3.46
N GLU A 364 -25.40 -9.79 3.09
CA GLU A 364 -26.27 -10.92 2.76
C GLU A 364 -25.95 -11.54 1.39
N ASN A 365 -25.29 -10.79 0.48
CA ASN A 365 -24.95 -11.23 -0.87
C ASN A 365 -23.53 -10.79 -1.29
N PRO A 366 -22.47 -11.20 -0.56
CA PRO A 366 -21.10 -10.81 -0.84
C PRO A 366 -20.57 -11.50 -2.10
N TYR A 367 -19.45 -11.00 -2.64
CA TYR A 367 -18.68 -11.71 -3.67
C TYR A 367 -18.08 -13.01 -3.15
N SER A 368 -17.59 -13.00 -1.91
CA SER A 368 -17.11 -14.16 -1.16
C SER A 368 -17.50 -14.05 0.30
N LYS A 369 -17.76 -15.17 0.95
CA LYS A 369 -18.00 -15.24 2.40
C LYS A 369 -16.74 -14.99 3.23
N THR A 370 -15.57 -15.11 2.60
CA THR A 370 -14.27 -14.86 3.21
C THR A 370 -13.59 -13.66 2.54
N GLY A 371 -12.60 -13.09 3.20
CA GLY A 371 -11.89 -11.88 2.78
C GLY A 371 -11.13 -12.01 1.47
N GLY A 372 -10.71 -10.87 0.91
CA GLY A 372 -10.01 -10.83 -0.37
C GLY A 372 -8.54 -11.27 -0.35
N ILE A 373 -7.93 -11.39 0.83
CA ILE A 373 -6.53 -11.77 1.01
C ILE A 373 -6.43 -13.05 1.86
N ALA A 374 -5.45 -13.89 1.53
CA ALA A 374 -5.07 -15.06 2.30
C ALA A 374 -3.59 -15.00 2.68
N VAL A 375 -3.28 -15.35 3.92
CA VAL A 375 -1.92 -15.60 4.42
C VAL A 375 -1.71 -17.11 4.45
N LEU A 376 -0.73 -17.61 3.69
CA LEU A 376 -0.42 -19.04 3.64
C LEU A 376 0.82 -19.33 4.49
N LYS A 377 0.91 -20.59 4.97
CA LYS A 377 2.04 -21.10 5.76
C LYS A 377 2.29 -22.56 5.39
N GLY A 378 3.52 -22.99 5.51
CA GLY A 378 3.89 -24.39 5.24
C GLY A 378 5.38 -24.56 5.06
N SER A 379 5.79 -25.74 4.56
CA SER A 379 7.21 -26.09 4.42
C SER A 379 7.97 -25.14 3.49
N LEU A 380 7.31 -24.53 2.50
CA LEU A 380 7.93 -23.53 1.61
C LEU A 380 8.02 -22.12 2.26
N ALA A 381 7.06 -21.76 3.10
CA ALA A 381 6.96 -20.45 3.74
C ALA A 381 6.62 -20.58 5.24
N PRO A 382 7.56 -21.04 6.09
CA PRO A 382 7.30 -21.27 7.51
C PRO A 382 6.95 -20.01 8.29
N ASP A 383 7.41 -18.84 7.84
CA ASP A 383 7.09 -17.53 8.45
C ASP A 383 5.98 -16.77 7.73
N THR A 384 5.29 -17.38 6.79
CA THR A 384 4.17 -16.92 5.98
C THR A 384 4.52 -16.45 4.57
N CYS A 385 3.48 -16.38 3.74
CA CYS A 385 3.42 -15.70 2.45
C CYS A 385 1.99 -15.22 2.20
N VAL A 386 1.76 -14.40 1.18
CA VAL A 386 0.45 -13.77 0.95
C VAL A 386 -0.02 -13.94 -0.48
N VAL A 387 -1.34 -14.06 -0.65
CA VAL A 387 -2.01 -14.12 -1.95
C VAL A 387 -3.29 -13.30 -1.95
N LYS A 388 -3.55 -12.58 -3.05
CA LYS A 388 -4.82 -11.90 -3.29
C LYS A 388 -5.84 -12.92 -3.81
N GLN A 389 -6.51 -13.64 -2.90
CA GLN A 389 -7.43 -14.72 -3.28
C GLN A 389 -8.64 -14.23 -4.08
N SER A 390 -9.07 -12.97 -3.90
CA SER A 390 -10.15 -12.36 -4.69
C SER A 390 -9.83 -12.19 -6.18
N ALA A 391 -8.56 -12.31 -6.58
CA ALA A 391 -8.12 -12.23 -7.97
C ALA A 391 -7.70 -13.61 -8.54
N VAL A 392 -7.93 -14.69 -7.81
CA VAL A 392 -7.62 -16.08 -8.21
C VAL A 392 -8.88 -16.74 -8.75
N VAL A 393 -8.79 -17.35 -9.92
CA VAL A 393 -9.90 -18.13 -10.48
C VAL A 393 -10.14 -19.41 -9.67
N PRO A 394 -11.38 -19.90 -9.57
CA PRO A 394 -11.71 -21.06 -8.72
C PRO A 394 -10.82 -22.29 -8.93
N GLU A 395 -10.44 -22.56 -10.17
CA GLU A 395 -9.60 -23.71 -10.55
C GLU A 395 -8.18 -23.65 -9.97
N MET A 396 -7.69 -22.43 -9.70
CA MET A 396 -6.34 -22.17 -9.19
C MET A 396 -6.31 -21.93 -7.67
N LEU A 397 -7.44 -22.03 -6.97
CA LEU A 397 -7.46 -21.97 -5.50
C LEU A 397 -6.70 -23.13 -4.86
N LYS A 398 -6.62 -24.26 -5.57
CA LYS A 398 -5.74 -25.41 -5.28
C LYS A 398 -4.94 -25.73 -6.51
N HIS A 399 -3.63 -25.70 -6.38
CA HIS A 399 -2.72 -25.99 -7.49
C HIS A 399 -1.53 -26.79 -7.00
N GLU A 400 -1.14 -27.81 -7.77
CA GLU A 400 0.07 -28.59 -7.54
C GLU A 400 0.80 -28.77 -8.86
N GLY A 401 2.08 -28.47 -8.88
CA GLY A 401 2.85 -28.56 -10.13
C GLY A 401 4.35 -28.50 -9.93
N PRO A 402 5.12 -28.78 -11.00
CA PRO A 402 6.58 -28.72 -10.97
C PRO A 402 7.08 -27.27 -10.93
N ALA A 403 8.11 -27.03 -10.13
CA ALA A 403 8.77 -25.75 -10.02
C ALA A 403 9.60 -25.43 -11.26
N ARG A 404 9.48 -24.19 -11.75
CA ARG A 404 10.35 -23.56 -12.75
C ARG A 404 11.09 -22.43 -12.04
N VAL A 405 12.38 -22.59 -11.79
CA VAL A 405 13.13 -21.77 -10.82
C VAL A 405 13.96 -20.70 -11.53
N PHE A 406 13.77 -19.44 -11.10
CA PHE A 406 14.47 -18.27 -11.64
C PHE A 406 15.03 -17.40 -10.50
N GLU A 407 16.23 -16.86 -10.71
CA GLU A 407 16.93 -16.01 -9.73
C GLU A 407 16.76 -14.51 -9.96
N SER A 408 15.84 -14.13 -10.84
CA SER A 408 15.46 -12.74 -11.10
C SER A 408 14.14 -12.63 -11.86
N GLU A 409 13.50 -11.47 -11.77
CA GLU A 409 12.31 -11.14 -12.57
C GLU A 409 12.60 -11.23 -14.07
N GLU A 410 13.78 -10.74 -14.49
CA GLU A 410 14.18 -10.70 -15.91
C GLU A 410 14.29 -12.09 -16.50
N ALA A 411 14.92 -13.03 -15.78
CA ALA A 411 15.07 -14.42 -16.25
C ALA A 411 13.70 -15.12 -16.36
N ALA A 412 12.81 -14.91 -15.38
CA ALA A 412 11.46 -15.45 -15.43
C ALA A 412 10.65 -14.86 -16.60
N GLN A 413 10.74 -13.54 -16.81
CA GLN A 413 10.09 -12.85 -17.91
C GLN A 413 10.56 -13.36 -19.27
N GLU A 414 11.86 -13.57 -19.44
CA GLU A 414 12.44 -14.12 -20.67
C GLU A 414 11.92 -15.54 -20.95
N ALA A 415 11.91 -16.40 -19.93
CA ALA A 415 11.40 -17.78 -20.05
C ALA A 415 9.91 -17.80 -20.42
N ILE A 416 9.08 -16.96 -19.80
CA ILE A 416 7.66 -16.84 -20.14
C ILE A 416 7.49 -16.38 -21.59
N ASN A 417 8.22 -15.36 -22.01
CA ASN A 417 8.13 -14.81 -23.38
C ASN A 417 8.60 -15.82 -24.46
N ASN A 418 9.52 -16.72 -24.13
CA ASN A 418 10.08 -17.72 -25.04
C ASN A 418 9.35 -19.06 -24.98
N ASP A 419 8.11 -19.13 -24.50
CA ASP A 419 7.28 -20.34 -24.42
C ASP A 419 7.91 -21.51 -23.61
N GLN A 420 8.74 -21.19 -22.60
CA GLN A 420 9.40 -22.19 -21.77
C GLN A 420 8.57 -22.58 -20.54
N ILE A 421 7.44 -21.94 -20.31
CA ILE A 421 6.50 -22.22 -19.21
C ILE A 421 5.29 -22.95 -19.77
N ASN A 422 4.93 -24.06 -19.15
CA ASN A 422 3.83 -24.93 -19.56
C ASN A 422 2.64 -24.82 -18.59
N ALA A 423 1.47 -25.21 -19.07
CA ALA A 423 0.31 -25.36 -18.20
C ALA A 423 0.61 -26.39 -17.10
N GLY A 424 0.30 -26.06 -15.85
CA GLY A 424 0.60 -26.85 -14.67
C GLY A 424 1.86 -26.43 -13.91
N ASP A 425 2.75 -25.64 -14.51
CA ASP A 425 3.99 -25.20 -13.87
C ASP A 425 3.73 -24.24 -12.68
N VAL A 426 4.69 -24.24 -11.73
CA VAL A 426 4.80 -23.26 -10.66
C VAL A 426 6.09 -22.45 -10.87
N VAL A 427 5.97 -21.21 -11.31
CA VAL A 427 7.10 -20.31 -11.53
C VAL A 427 7.58 -19.77 -10.20
N VAL A 428 8.84 -20.04 -9.84
CA VAL A 428 9.48 -19.57 -8.60
C VAL A 428 10.52 -18.51 -8.93
N ILE A 429 10.30 -17.27 -8.45
CA ILE A 429 11.23 -16.15 -8.61
C ILE A 429 11.80 -15.82 -7.24
N ARG A 430 13.09 -16.08 -7.04
CA ARG A 430 13.77 -15.92 -5.76
C ARG A 430 14.89 -14.91 -5.79
N TYR A 431 15.40 -14.50 -4.61
CA TYR A 431 16.37 -13.42 -4.41
C TYR A 431 15.85 -12.03 -4.81
N GLU A 432 14.54 -11.85 -4.73
CA GLU A 432 13.86 -10.57 -4.91
C GLU A 432 13.25 -10.04 -3.60
N GLY A 433 13.58 -10.67 -2.47
CA GLY A 433 13.13 -10.30 -1.14
C GLY A 433 13.76 -9.02 -0.59
N PRO A 434 13.44 -8.66 0.68
CA PRO A 434 13.93 -7.44 1.31
C PRO A 434 15.45 -7.27 1.26
N LYS A 435 16.21 -8.33 1.57
CA LYS A 435 17.69 -8.35 1.57
C LYS A 435 18.24 -8.71 0.20
N GLY A 436 17.71 -9.78 -0.41
CA GLY A 436 18.25 -10.36 -1.63
C GLY A 436 18.04 -9.49 -2.84
N GLY A 437 16.88 -8.85 -2.94
CA GLY A 437 16.49 -7.98 -4.01
C GLY A 437 17.24 -6.66 -4.19
N PRO A 438 17.97 -6.03 -3.25
CA PRO A 438 17.39 -5.49 -2.04
C PRO A 438 16.27 -4.49 -2.36
N GLY A 439 15.39 -4.26 -1.39
CA GLY A 439 14.23 -3.40 -1.59
C GLY A 439 12.97 -4.13 -2.05
N MET A 440 13.01 -5.48 -2.09
CA MET A 440 11.82 -6.32 -2.29
C MET A 440 10.96 -5.83 -3.46
N ARG A 441 11.56 -5.80 -4.67
CA ARG A 441 10.88 -5.17 -5.81
C ARG A 441 9.52 -5.78 -6.12
N GLU A 442 8.64 -4.94 -6.62
CA GLU A 442 7.28 -5.28 -6.98
C GLU A 442 7.20 -5.63 -8.46
N MET A 443 6.69 -6.82 -8.78
CA MET A 443 6.68 -7.37 -10.13
C MET A 443 5.27 -7.36 -10.72
N LEU A 444 5.13 -6.93 -11.96
CA LEU A 444 3.90 -6.99 -12.76
C LEU A 444 4.13 -7.70 -14.10
N ASN A 445 5.31 -7.54 -14.69
CA ASN A 445 5.60 -8.04 -16.03
C ASN A 445 5.45 -9.57 -16.14
N PRO A 446 6.01 -10.41 -15.25
CA PRO A 446 5.83 -11.85 -15.32
C PRO A 446 4.36 -12.27 -15.19
N THR A 447 3.61 -11.63 -14.29
CA THR A 447 2.19 -11.95 -14.08
C THR A 447 1.33 -11.55 -15.28
N SER A 448 1.62 -10.40 -15.88
CA SER A 448 0.94 -9.92 -17.10
C SER A 448 1.26 -10.81 -18.30
N ALA A 449 2.51 -11.26 -18.43
CA ALA A 449 2.92 -12.15 -19.51
C ALA A 449 2.21 -13.52 -19.42
N ILE A 450 2.11 -14.12 -18.23
CA ILE A 450 1.34 -15.36 -18.00
C ILE A 450 -0.13 -15.15 -18.41
N MET A 451 -0.76 -14.05 -18.01
CA MET A 451 -2.15 -13.74 -18.40
C MET A 451 -2.28 -13.53 -19.90
N GLY A 452 -1.38 -12.79 -20.53
CA GLY A 452 -1.37 -12.50 -21.98
C GLY A 452 -1.23 -13.76 -22.84
N ARG A 453 -0.53 -14.77 -22.34
CA ARG A 453 -0.37 -16.10 -22.98
C ARG A 453 -1.53 -17.05 -22.72
N GLY A 454 -2.52 -16.65 -21.91
CA GLY A 454 -3.67 -17.48 -21.57
C GLY A 454 -3.36 -18.58 -20.54
N LEU A 455 -2.25 -18.48 -19.81
CA LEU A 455 -1.81 -19.45 -18.80
C LEU A 455 -2.31 -19.11 -17.38
N GLY A 456 -3.05 -18.04 -17.19
CA GLY A 456 -3.47 -17.55 -15.87
C GLY A 456 -4.40 -18.50 -15.08
N SER A 457 -5.02 -19.48 -15.76
CA SER A 457 -5.84 -20.52 -15.13
C SER A 457 -5.12 -21.85 -14.95
N SER A 458 -3.79 -21.91 -15.17
CA SER A 458 -3.03 -23.16 -15.13
C SER A 458 -1.60 -23.02 -14.62
N VAL A 459 -1.10 -21.81 -14.40
CA VAL A 459 0.25 -21.53 -13.89
C VAL A 459 0.17 -20.68 -12.64
N ALA A 460 0.89 -21.07 -11.60
CA ALA A 460 1.08 -20.27 -10.40
C ALA A 460 2.44 -19.59 -10.39
N LEU A 461 2.55 -18.42 -9.72
CA LEU A 461 3.80 -17.71 -9.51
C LEU A 461 4.06 -17.55 -8.02
N ILE A 462 5.31 -17.78 -7.59
CA ILE A 462 5.75 -17.66 -6.20
C ILE A 462 7.01 -16.79 -6.14
N THR A 463 7.12 -15.92 -5.13
CA THR A 463 8.31 -15.08 -4.95
C THR A 463 8.54 -14.69 -3.49
N ASP A 464 9.80 -14.52 -3.11
CA ASP A 464 10.19 -13.84 -1.87
C ASP A 464 10.15 -12.30 -2.00
N GLY A 465 9.99 -11.79 -3.23
CA GLY A 465 9.66 -10.40 -3.55
C GLY A 465 8.16 -10.10 -3.39
N ARG A 466 7.66 -9.17 -4.21
CA ARG A 466 6.25 -8.75 -4.24
C ARG A 466 5.67 -8.84 -5.63
N PHE A 467 4.36 -9.09 -5.68
CA PHE A 467 3.59 -8.85 -6.89
C PHE A 467 2.79 -7.55 -6.76
N SER A 468 2.62 -6.86 -7.88
CA SER A 468 1.85 -5.62 -7.96
C SER A 468 0.41 -5.82 -7.48
N GLY A 469 -0.17 -4.80 -6.85
CA GLY A 469 -1.60 -4.76 -6.55
C GLY A 469 -2.50 -4.87 -7.79
N ALA A 470 -1.95 -4.67 -8.98
CA ALA A 470 -2.61 -4.84 -10.28
C ALA A 470 -2.59 -6.29 -10.80
N THR A 471 -1.95 -7.22 -10.10
CA THR A 471 -1.79 -8.62 -10.50
C THR A 471 -3.10 -9.41 -10.42
N ARG A 472 -3.30 -10.32 -11.38
CA ARG A 472 -4.35 -11.35 -11.41
C ARG A 472 -3.72 -12.74 -11.41
N GLY A 473 -4.46 -13.76 -10.92
CA GLY A 473 -4.06 -15.16 -10.91
C GLY A 473 -3.46 -15.61 -9.59
N ALA A 474 -3.02 -16.88 -9.54
CA ALA A 474 -2.43 -17.52 -8.36
C ALA A 474 -0.98 -17.02 -8.15
N CYS A 475 -0.83 -15.79 -7.64
CA CYS A 475 0.44 -15.13 -7.41
C CYS A 475 0.68 -14.97 -5.92
N VAL A 476 1.61 -15.77 -5.38
CA VAL A 476 1.98 -15.85 -3.96
C VAL A 476 3.27 -15.06 -3.75
N GLY A 477 3.22 -13.97 -3.03
CA GLY A 477 4.36 -13.12 -2.70
C GLY A 477 4.74 -13.15 -1.22
N HIS A 478 5.79 -12.37 -0.89
CA HIS A 478 6.26 -12.19 0.49
C HIS A 478 6.69 -13.50 1.16
N VAL A 479 7.15 -14.49 0.39
CA VAL A 479 7.59 -15.77 0.96
C VAL A 479 8.69 -15.52 1.99
N SER A 480 8.41 -15.95 3.21
CA SER A 480 9.28 -15.70 4.36
C SER A 480 9.59 -17.03 5.09
N PRO A 481 10.87 -17.23 5.46
CA PRO A 481 12.04 -16.39 5.21
C PRO A 481 12.43 -16.35 3.72
N GLU A 482 13.00 -15.20 3.27
CA GLU A 482 13.47 -15.04 1.89
C GLU A 482 14.68 -15.91 1.54
N ALA A 483 14.97 -16.12 0.25
CA ALA A 483 16.10 -16.93 -0.21
C ALA A 483 17.46 -16.42 0.28
N ALA A 484 17.68 -15.10 0.29
CA ALA A 484 18.92 -14.50 0.78
C ALA A 484 19.16 -14.69 2.28
N ALA A 485 18.11 -14.97 3.04
CA ALA A 485 18.19 -15.33 4.47
C ALA A 485 18.26 -16.85 4.70
N GLY A 486 18.37 -17.67 3.66
CA GLY A 486 18.40 -19.13 3.76
C GLY A 486 17.03 -19.74 4.05
N GLY A 487 15.95 -19.09 3.64
CA GLY A 487 14.61 -19.66 3.70
C GLY A 487 14.42 -20.83 2.73
N PRO A 488 13.39 -21.67 2.93
CA PRO A 488 13.17 -22.88 2.11
C PRO A 488 13.09 -22.61 0.60
N ILE A 489 12.62 -21.45 0.20
CA ILE A 489 12.57 -21.03 -1.22
C ILE A 489 13.96 -21.03 -1.88
N ALA A 490 15.05 -20.85 -1.11
CA ALA A 490 16.43 -20.94 -1.61
C ALA A 490 16.81 -22.34 -2.06
N PHE A 491 16.16 -23.38 -1.52
CA PHE A 491 16.47 -24.78 -1.72
C PHE A 491 15.57 -25.46 -2.75
N VAL A 492 14.62 -24.73 -3.33
CA VAL A 492 13.78 -25.25 -4.42
C VAL A 492 14.65 -25.51 -5.65
N GLU A 493 14.55 -26.72 -6.22
CA GLU A 493 15.22 -27.11 -7.45
C GLU A 493 14.21 -27.26 -8.60
N GLU A 494 14.73 -27.20 -9.82
CA GLU A 494 13.92 -27.35 -11.04
C GLU A 494 13.17 -28.68 -11.03
N GLY A 495 11.85 -28.63 -11.21
CA GLY A 495 10.98 -29.82 -11.21
C GLY A 495 10.48 -30.28 -9.84
N ASP A 496 10.90 -29.67 -8.73
CA ASP A 496 10.33 -29.94 -7.42
C ASP A 496 8.82 -29.69 -7.42
N ILE A 497 8.04 -30.54 -6.77
CA ILE A 497 6.59 -30.36 -6.70
C ILE A 497 6.25 -29.39 -5.58
N ILE A 498 5.49 -28.35 -5.94
CA ILE A 498 4.96 -27.36 -4.99
C ILE A 498 3.44 -27.46 -5.00
N ALA A 499 2.84 -27.58 -3.81
CA ALA A 499 1.40 -27.58 -3.61
C ALA A 499 0.93 -26.30 -2.92
N ILE A 500 -0.05 -25.62 -3.52
CA ILE A 500 -0.71 -24.43 -3.02
C ILE A 500 -2.17 -24.79 -2.72
N ASP A 501 -2.62 -24.59 -1.48
CA ASP A 501 -4.01 -24.77 -1.07
C ASP A 501 -4.49 -23.50 -0.35
N ILE A 502 -5.01 -22.55 -1.13
CA ILE A 502 -5.44 -21.25 -0.61
C ILE A 502 -6.60 -21.39 0.40
N PRO A 503 -7.64 -22.21 0.15
CA PRO A 503 -8.69 -22.47 1.13
C PRO A 503 -8.19 -22.99 2.48
N ASN A 504 -7.18 -23.87 2.47
CA ASN A 504 -6.60 -24.44 3.69
C ASN A 504 -5.41 -23.64 4.23
N ARG A 505 -5.09 -22.48 3.64
CA ARG A 505 -3.99 -21.60 4.06
C ARG A 505 -2.62 -22.29 4.04
N SER A 506 -2.39 -23.20 3.11
CA SER A 506 -1.17 -24.03 3.05
C SER A 506 -0.38 -23.79 1.76
N ILE A 507 0.95 -23.86 1.90
CA ILE A 507 1.91 -23.89 0.79
C ILE A 507 3.05 -24.85 1.13
N GLU A 508 3.19 -25.90 0.33
CA GLU A 508 4.09 -27.01 0.64
C GLU A 508 5.09 -27.26 -0.49
N LEU A 509 6.35 -27.42 -0.13
CA LEU A 509 7.38 -27.99 -0.96
C LEU A 509 7.41 -29.49 -0.71
N LYS A 510 7.06 -30.31 -1.71
CA LYS A 510 6.94 -31.80 -1.63
C LYS A 510 8.30 -32.44 -1.76
N VAL A 511 9.26 -32.03 -0.94
CA VAL A 511 10.61 -32.58 -0.81
C VAL A 511 10.78 -33.10 0.61
N SER A 512 11.45 -34.25 0.80
CA SER A 512 11.64 -34.78 2.14
C SER A 512 12.50 -33.87 3.02
N GLU A 513 12.27 -33.90 4.33
CA GLU A 513 13.07 -33.10 5.29
C GLU A 513 14.56 -33.47 5.21
N GLU A 514 14.89 -34.74 4.95
CA GLU A 514 16.27 -35.21 4.79
C GLU A 514 16.94 -34.58 3.57
N GLU A 515 16.22 -34.48 2.45
CA GLU A 515 16.74 -33.90 1.22
C GLU A 515 16.89 -32.37 1.38
N LEU A 516 15.90 -31.70 1.98
CA LEU A 516 16.00 -30.26 2.29
C LEU A 516 17.16 -29.95 3.22
N ALA A 517 17.43 -30.80 4.22
CA ALA A 517 18.58 -30.64 5.10
C ALA A 517 19.91 -30.74 4.33
N LYS A 518 20.05 -31.70 3.42
CA LYS A 518 21.24 -31.82 2.54
C LYS A 518 21.43 -30.59 1.65
N ARG A 519 20.36 -30.11 1.01
CA ARG A 519 20.42 -28.92 0.17
C ARG A 519 20.83 -27.66 0.99
N LYS A 520 20.32 -27.59 2.22
CA LYS A 520 20.67 -26.51 3.16
C LYS A 520 22.15 -26.58 3.58
N GLU A 521 22.70 -27.76 3.82
CA GLU A 521 24.13 -27.93 4.14
C GLU A 521 25.04 -27.50 2.98
N CYS A 522 24.59 -27.70 1.73
CA CYS A 522 25.34 -27.31 0.54
C CYS A 522 25.12 -25.83 0.14
N TRP A 523 24.10 -25.17 0.72
CA TRP A 523 23.78 -23.80 0.36
C TRP A 523 24.79 -22.81 0.95
N THR A 524 25.19 -21.84 0.13
CA THR A 524 26.00 -20.71 0.56
C THR A 524 25.25 -19.40 0.26
N PRO A 525 25.30 -18.43 1.16
CA PRO A 525 24.68 -17.11 0.90
C PRO A 525 25.19 -16.51 -0.42
N LYS A 526 24.26 -16.11 -1.28
CA LYS A 526 24.61 -15.41 -2.51
C LYS A 526 25.25 -14.08 -2.17
N GLU A 527 26.39 -13.77 -2.80
CA GLU A 527 26.98 -12.43 -2.65
C GLU A 527 26.00 -11.37 -3.17
N PRO A 528 25.80 -10.26 -2.41
CA PRO A 528 24.96 -9.17 -2.88
C PRO A 528 25.48 -8.55 -4.18
N ASP A 529 24.61 -8.40 -5.17
CA ASP A 529 24.95 -7.71 -6.43
C ASP A 529 25.22 -6.21 -6.19
N ILE A 530 24.55 -5.61 -5.20
CA ILE A 530 24.64 -4.21 -4.84
C ILE A 530 25.47 -4.06 -3.56
N LYS A 531 26.72 -3.60 -3.69
CA LYS A 531 27.70 -3.51 -2.60
C LYS A 531 27.86 -2.10 -2.00
N THR A 532 27.26 -1.09 -2.62
CA THR A 532 27.43 0.34 -2.20
C THR A 532 26.10 1.10 -2.28
N GLY A 533 26.09 2.31 -1.72
CA GLY A 533 24.93 3.20 -1.78
C GLY A 533 23.83 2.84 -0.78
N TYR A 534 22.64 3.39 -1.03
CA TYR A 534 21.51 3.26 -0.10
C TYR A 534 20.99 1.82 0.02
N LEU A 535 20.84 1.12 -1.11
CA LEU A 535 20.35 -0.26 -1.13
C LEU A 535 21.28 -1.23 -0.36
N ALA A 536 22.60 -1.03 -0.43
CA ALA A 536 23.54 -1.85 0.34
C ALA A 536 23.43 -1.60 1.86
N ARG A 537 23.09 -0.39 2.29
CA ARG A 537 22.80 -0.09 3.70
C ARG A 537 21.46 -0.69 4.13
N TYR A 538 20.45 -0.54 3.30
CA TYR A 538 19.11 -1.09 3.52
C TYR A 538 19.16 -2.61 3.71
N ALA A 539 19.82 -3.35 2.82
CA ALA A 539 19.95 -4.80 2.89
C ALA A 539 20.56 -5.32 4.21
N LYS A 540 21.39 -4.51 4.89
CA LYS A 540 22.02 -4.87 6.16
C LYS A 540 21.08 -4.74 7.36
N LEU A 541 20.10 -3.82 7.27
CA LEU A 541 19.26 -3.43 8.39
C LEU A 541 17.83 -3.94 8.27
N VAL A 542 17.41 -4.31 7.05
CA VAL A 542 16.01 -4.68 6.80
C VAL A 542 15.64 -6.01 7.43
N SER A 543 14.49 -6.03 8.09
CA SER A 543 13.85 -7.23 8.64
C SER A 543 13.13 -8.05 7.56
N SER A 544 12.61 -9.21 7.93
CA SER A 544 11.84 -10.08 7.03
C SER A 544 10.49 -9.44 6.63
N ALA A 545 9.96 -9.89 5.48
CA ALA A 545 8.70 -9.39 4.94
C ALA A 545 7.49 -9.63 5.87
N ASN A 546 7.45 -10.76 6.58
CA ASN A 546 6.39 -11.05 7.56
C ASN A 546 6.38 -10.08 8.77
N LYS A 547 7.47 -9.35 8.98
CA LYS A 547 7.61 -8.27 9.98
C LYS A 547 7.45 -6.88 9.38
N GLY A 548 7.01 -6.78 8.13
CA GLY A 548 6.82 -5.50 7.44
C GLY A 548 8.05 -4.97 6.70
N ALA A 549 9.16 -5.72 6.62
CA ALA A 549 10.42 -5.30 5.97
C ALA A 549 10.86 -3.89 6.44
N ILE A 550 10.91 -3.69 7.75
CA ILE A 550 11.34 -2.43 8.41
C ILE A 550 12.85 -2.43 8.63
N LEU A 551 13.42 -1.25 8.83
CA LEU A 551 14.82 -1.09 9.24
C LEU A 551 14.95 -1.20 10.78
N GLU A 552 15.80 -2.13 11.24
CA GLU A 552 16.14 -2.39 12.64
C GLU A 552 17.61 -2.11 12.91
#